data_259b0a1064601db64efaf2642c2dc131
#
_entry.id   259b0a1064601db64efaf2642c2dc131
#
_cell.length_a   1.000
_cell.length_b   1.000
_cell.length_c   1.000
_cell.angle_alpha   90.00
_cell.angle_beta   90.00
_cell.angle_gamma   90.00
#
_symmetry.space_group_name_H-M   'P 1'
#
loop_
_entity.id
_entity.type
_entity.pdbx_description
1 polymer ?
#
loop_
_entity_poly.entity_id
_entity_poly.type
_entity_poly.pdbx_seq_one_letter_code
_entity_poly.pdbx_strand_id
1 'polypeptide(L)'
;MRNKFVSLKVLALLVIFCLTGSLTRAAVNPKPFVVPELKQWTGKDGNFTPGKDARIVCTSQNPELLRIARMFADDYQQMFGQTLSVAQGKATPGDFVLSLSADKKLGEEGYAIKITDRVAISAPTPTGLYWSTRTLLQLAEQNQNAHSRKERFVIIPIIRFAVS
;
A
#
# COMPACT_ATOMS: atom_id res chain seq x y z
N MET A 1 5.23 44.36 46.80
CA MET A 1 4.64 43.03 46.70
C MET A 1 3.73 42.79 45.46
N ARG A 2 4.11 43.36 44.29
CA ARG A 2 3.20 43.39 43.11
C ARG A 2 3.63 42.47 41.93
N ASN A 3 4.76 41.80 42.04
CA ASN A 3 5.33 41.03 40.93
C ASN A 3 5.06 39.50 40.98
N LYS A 4 4.58 38.96 42.10
CA LYS A 4 4.34 37.52 42.22
C LYS A 4 3.06 37.03 41.54
N PHE A 5 2.02 37.90 41.46
CA PHE A 5 0.74 37.53 40.86
C PHE A 5 0.73 37.54 39.32
N VAL A 6 1.60 38.34 38.70
CA VAL A 6 1.76 38.42 37.26
C VAL A 6 2.43 37.16 36.74
N SER A 7 3.37 36.61 37.47
CA SER A 7 4.15 35.40 37.12
C SER A 7 3.25 34.15 37.07
N LEU A 8 2.29 34.01 38.00
CA LEU A 8 1.40 32.84 38.04
C LEU A 8 0.38 32.84 36.88
N LYS A 9 -0.15 33.98 36.49
CA LYS A 9 -1.05 34.11 35.33
C LYS A 9 -0.34 33.86 34.00
N VAL A 10 0.90 34.33 33.87
CA VAL A 10 1.74 34.08 32.67
C VAL A 10 2.13 32.61 32.58
N LEU A 11 2.47 31.98 33.72
CA LEU A 11 2.75 30.55 33.75
C LEU A 11 1.54 29.68 33.39
N ALA A 12 0.34 30.04 33.88
CA ALA A 12 -0.90 29.35 33.53
C ALA A 12 -1.24 29.49 32.03
N LEU A 13 -1.01 30.67 31.43
CA LEU A 13 -1.20 30.88 29.99
C LEU A 13 -0.21 30.07 29.14
N LEU A 14 1.05 29.96 29.58
CA LEU A 14 2.06 29.14 28.91
C LEU A 14 1.74 27.65 28.97
N VAL A 15 1.21 27.16 30.08
CA VAL A 15 0.79 25.75 30.24
C VAL A 15 -0.42 25.44 29.36
N ILE A 16 -1.38 26.37 29.24
CA ILE A 16 -2.54 26.18 28.34
C ILE A 16 -2.09 26.19 26.88
N PHE A 17 -1.12 26.99 26.49
CA PHE A 17 -0.58 27.01 25.13
C PHE A 17 0.19 25.73 24.76
N CYS A 18 0.86 25.10 25.74
CA CYS A 18 1.54 23.79 25.53
C CYS A 18 0.57 22.62 25.44
N LEU A 19 -0.67 22.74 25.97
CA LEU A 19 -1.70 21.69 25.92
C LEU A 19 -2.52 21.72 24.62
N THR A 20 -2.41 22.74 23.78
CA THR A 20 -2.88 22.72 22.40
C THR A 20 -1.89 21.99 21.53
N GLY A 21 -1.56 20.74 21.92
CA GLY A 21 -0.79 19.82 21.08
C GLY A 21 -1.51 19.74 19.74
N SER A 22 -0.83 20.16 18.68
CA SER A 22 -1.32 20.03 17.32
C SER A 22 -1.72 18.56 17.11
N LEU A 23 -3.01 18.28 17.05
CA LEU A 23 -3.53 17.02 16.51
C LEU A 23 -3.09 16.96 15.05
N THR A 24 -1.86 16.50 14.83
CA THR A 24 -1.38 16.19 13.49
C THR A 24 -2.24 15.04 12.97
N ARG A 25 -3.31 15.42 12.27
CA ARG A 25 -4.09 14.45 11.53
C ARG A 25 -3.16 13.82 10.51
N ALA A 26 -2.97 12.50 10.60
CA ALA A 26 -2.19 11.78 9.61
C ALA A 26 -2.72 12.10 8.21
N ALA A 27 -1.82 12.46 7.30
CA ALA A 27 -2.22 12.86 5.96
C ALA A 27 -2.73 11.63 5.19
N VAL A 28 -3.92 11.73 4.62
CA VAL A 28 -4.47 10.70 3.73
C VAL A 28 -3.60 10.63 2.48
N ASN A 29 -3.21 9.42 2.07
CA ASN A 29 -2.40 9.21 0.88
C ASN A 29 -3.08 9.79 -0.37
N PRO A 30 -2.41 10.68 -1.14
CA PRO A 30 -2.96 11.26 -2.35
C PRO A 30 -3.05 10.21 -3.48
N LYS A 31 -3.87 10.47 -4.50
CA LYS A 31 -3.94 9.62 -5.70
C LYS A 31 -2.58 9.62 -6.40
N PRO A 32 -1.92 8.47 -6.56
CA PRO A 32 -0.63 8.40 -7.25
C PRO A 32 -0.81 8.53 -8.77
N PHE A 33 0.26 8.89 -9.45
CA PHE A 33 0.32 8.82 -10.90
C PHE A 33 0.74 7.41 -11.33
N VAL A 34 -0.13 6.70 -12.03
CA VAL A 34 0.16 5.39 -12.62
C VAL A 34 -0.45 5.30 -14.03
N VAL A 35 0.11 4.45 -14.87
CA VAL A 35 -0.35 4.23 -16.24
C VAL A 35 -0.77 2.75 -16.37
N PRO A 36 -2.04 2.48 -16.74
CA PRO A 36 -3.15 3.43 -16.98
C PRO A 36 -3.62 4.11 -15.68
N GLU A 37 -4.29 5.26 -15.83
CA GLU A 37 -4.79 6.03 -14.69
C GLU A 37 -5.85 5.27 -13.90
N LEU A 38 -5.80 5.41 -12.56
CA LEU A 38 -6.77 4.79 -11.66
C LEU A 38 -8.15 5.45 -11.82
N LYS A 39 -9.18 4.68 -12.13
CA LYS A 39 -10.56 5.17 -12.25
C LYS A 39 -11.20 5.46 -10.89
N GLN A 40 -10.88 4.67 -9.87
CA GLN A 40 -11.37 4.84 -8.52
C GLN A 40 -10.19 4.84 -7.55
N TRP A 41 -10.20 5.77 -6.61
CA TRP A 41 -9.16 5.91 -5.61
C TRP A 41 -9.73 6.27 -4.25
N THR A 42 -9.27 5.59 -3.22
CA THR A 42 -9.54 5.95 -1.83
C THR A 42 -8.24 5.79 -1.04
N GLY A 43 -7.55 6.90 -0.79
CA GLY A 43 -6.39 6.94 0.08
C GLY A 43 -6.78 6.74 1.53
N LYS A 44 -5.87 6.18 2.31
CA LYS A 44 -5.93 6.06 3.77
C LYS A 44 -4.58 6.46 4.36
N ASP A 45 -4.55 6.62 5.66
CA ASP A 45 -3.31 6.91 6.38
C ASP A 45 -2.41 5.67 6.45
N GLY A 46 -1.09 5.91 6.47
CA GLY A 46 -0.08 4.88 6.66
C GLY A 46 0.40 4.22 5.37
N ASN A 47 1.38 3.33 5.53
CA ASN A 47 2.04 2.62 4.46
C ASN A 47 2.08 1.12 4.74
N PHE A 48 2.08 0.32 3.68
CA PHE A 48 2.36 -1.10 3.71
C PHE A 48 3.83 -1.33 3.41
N THR A 49 4.45 -2.20 4.19
CA THR A 49 5.80 -2.70 3.92
C THR A 49 5.73 -4.22 3.86
N PRO A 50 6.19 -4.86 2.78
CA PRO A 50 6.26 -6.31 2.70
C PRO A 50 7.09 -6.89 3.84
N GLY A 51 6.67 -8.02 4.37
CA GLY A 51 7.45 -8.74 5.37
C GLY A 51 8.79 -9.21 4.80
N LYS A 52 9.78 -9.48 5.66
CA LYS A 52 11.07 -10.03 5.24
C LYS A 52 10.90 -11.33 4.43
N ASP A 53 9.96 -12.18 4.87
CA ASP A 53 9.61 -13.46 4.25
C ASP A 53 8.25 -13.36 3.54
N ALA A 54 7.95 -12.21 2.93
CA ALA A 54 6.70 -11.96 2.23
C ALA A 54 6.47 -12.97 1.11
N ARG A 55 5.22 -13.38 0.95
CA ARG A 55 4.80 -14.37 -0.06
C ARG A 55 3.76 -13.77 -0.99
N ILE A 56 3.67 -14.36 -2.16
CA ILE A 56 2.54 -14.19 -3.06
C ILE A 56 1.62 -15.38 -2.85
N VAL A 57 0.51 -15.16 -2.15
CA VAL A 57 -0.46 -16.20 -1.83
C VAL A 57 -1.54 -16.24 -2.91
N CYS A 58 -1.58 -17.33 -3.67
CA CYS A 58 -2.59 -17.58 -4.69
C CYS A 58 -3.81 -18.26 -4.08
N THR A 59 -5.01 -17.74 -4.35
CA THR A 59 -6.26 -18.28 -3.78
C THR A 59 -6.75 -19.55 -4.47
N SER A 60 -6.16 -19.93 -5.60
CA SER A 60 -6.48 -21.16 -6.33
C SER A 60 -5.26 -21.72 -7.05
N GLN A 61 -5.39 -22.97 -7.54
CA GLN A 61 -4.35 -23.63 -8.34
C GLN A 61 -4.49 -23.37 -9.85
N ASN A 62 -5.20 -22.31 -10.23
CA ASN A 62 -5.32 -21.94 -11.63
C ASN A 62 -3.93 -21.71 -12.25
N PRO A 63 -3.55 -22.40 -13.35
CA PRO A 63 -2.21 -22.33 -13.92
C PRO A 63 -1.82 -20.89 -14.35
N GLU A 64 -2.77 -20.13 -14.90
CA GLU A 64 -2.52 -18.76 -15.33
C GLU A 64 -2.29 -17.82 -14.14
N LEU A 65 -3.05 -17.99 -13.05
CA LEU A 65 -2.83 -17.24 -11.81
C LEU A 65 -1.44 -17.53 -11.23
N LEU A 66 -1.03 -18.79 -11.21
CA LEU A 66 0.30 -19.19 -10.73
C LEU A 66 1.41 -18.65 -11.65
N ARG A 67 1.20 -18.63 -12.97
CA ARG A 67 2.14 -18.05 -13.93
C ARG A 67 2.33 -16.55 -13.67
N ILE A 68 1.25 -15.80 -13.49
CA ILE A 68 1.29 -14.37 -13.20
C ILE A 68 1.98 -14.10 -11.85
N ALA A 69 1.70 -14.92 -10.84
CA ALA A 69 2.35 -14.80 -9.53
C ALA A 69 3.88 -14.97 -9.64
N ARG A 70 4.36 -15.94 -10.42
CA ARG A 70 5.81 -16.12 -10.65
C ARG A 70 6.41 -14.94 -11.41
N MET A 71 5.77 -14.48 -12.48
CA MET A 71 6.23 -13.29 -13.21
C MET A 71 6.33 -12.06 -12.28
N PHE A 72 5.33 -11.86 -11.43
CA PHE A 72 5.36 -10.77 -10.45
C PHE A 72 6.50 -10.94 -9.44
N ALA A 73 6.76 -12.16 -8.97
CA ALA A 73 7.88 -12.45 -8.06
C ALA A 73 9.23 -12.13 -8.70
N ASP A 74 9.43 -12.54 -9.95
CA ASP A 74 10.67 -12.31 -10.71
C ASP A 74 10.90 -10.82 -10.95
N ASP A 75 9.89 -10.09 -11.41
CA ASP A 75 9.98 -8.64 -11.63
C ASP A 75 10.21 -7.88 -10.32
N TYR A 76 9.54 -8.30 -9.25
CA TYR A 76 9.70 -7.69 -7.93
C TYR A 76 11.15 -7.86 -7.42
N GLN A 77 11.70 -9.05 -7.59
CA GLN A 77 13.10 -9.31 -7.22
C GLN A 77 14.07 -8.48 -8.07
N GLN A 78 13.85 -8.37 -9.38
CA GLN A 78 14.69 -7.57 -10.26
C GLN A 78 14.66 -6.09 -9.90
N MET A 79 13.48 -5.54 -9.61
CA MET A 79 13.30 -4.11 -9.32
C MET A 79 13.75 -3.74 -7.91
N PHE A 80 13.49 -4.59 -6.92
CA PHE A 80 13.62 -4.24 -5.50
C PHE A 80 14.64 -5.09 -4.73
N GLY A 81 15.14 -6.16 -5.31
CA GLY A 81 16.13 -7.04 -4.70
C GLY A 81 15.58 -7.96 -3.60
N GLN A 82 14.25 -7.98 -3.38
CA GLN A 82 13.60 -8.86 -2.42
C GLN A 82 12.91 -10.02 -3.12
N THR A 83 13.21 -11.25 -2.70
CA THR A 83 12.55 -12.45 -3.22
C THR A 83 11.18 -12.64 -2.57
N LEU A 84 10.17 -12.89 -3.39
CA LEU A 84 8.83 -13.28 -2.95
C LEU A 84 8.57 -14.73 -3.34
N SER A 85 8.27 -15.60 -2.37
CA SER A 85 7.89 -16.98 -2.67
C SER A 85 6.41 -17.06 -3.06
N VAL A 86 6.10 -17.88 -4.09
CA VAL A 86 4.72 -18.16 -4.48
C VAL A 86 4.20 -19.30 -3.62
N ALA A 87 3.08 -19.11 -2.95
CA ALA A 87 2.49 -20.05 -2.00
C ALA A 87 0.97 -20.16 -2.17
N GLN A 88 0.40 -21.15 -1.52
CA GLN A 88 -1.03 -21.34 -1.34
C GLN A 88 -1.37 -21.33 0.15
N GLY A 89 -2.65 -21.14 0.47
CA GLY A 89 -3.13 -21.17 1.85
C GLY A 89 -3.50 -19.81 2.41
N LYS A 90 -3.36 -19.65 3.71
CA LYS A 90 -3.75 -18.43 4.41
C LYS A 90 -2.63 -17.39 4.34
N ALA A 91 -2.98 -16.18 3.89
CA ALA A 91 -2.07 -15.04 3.90
C ALA A 91 -1.93 -14.45 5.30
N THR A 92 -0.74 -13.95 5.60
CA THR A 92 -0.38 -13.25 6.83
C THR A 92 -0.11 -11.76 6.56
N PRO A 93 -0.04 -10.90 7.59
CA PRO A 93 0.41 -9.54 7.42
C PRO A 93 1.77 -9.49 6.70
N GLY A 94 1.92 -8.54 5.76
CA GLY A 94 3.11 -8.43 4.92
C GLY A 94 3.08 -9.21 3.61
N ASP A 95 2.09 -10.11 3.40
CA ASP A 95 1.94 -10.90 2.17
C ASP A 95 1.21 -10.15 1.05
N PHE A 96 1.37 -10.65 -0.17
CA PHE A 96 0.56 -10.31 -1.34
C PHE A 96 -0.44 -11.45 -1.59
N VAL A 97 -1.68 -11.10 -1.93
CA VAL A 97 -2.74 -12.08 -2.23
C VAL A 97 -3.23 -11.85 -3.65
N LEU A 98 -3.18 -12.86 -4.49
CA LEU A 98 -3.69 -12.84 -5.85
C LEU A 98 -4.92 -13.75 -5.98
N SER A 99 -6.00 -13.20 -6.53
CA SER A 99 -7.25 -13.92 -6.71
C SER A 99 -7.93 -13.62 -8.04
N LEU A 100 -8.55 -14.62 -8.63
CA LEU A 100 -9.54 -14.41 -9.69
C LEU A 100 -10.90 -14.19 -9.02
N SER A 101 -11.58 -13.11 -9.39
CA SER A 101 -12.87 -12.71 -8.83
C SER A 101 -14.01 -12.93 -9.82
N ALA A 102 -15.23 -13.02 -9.32
CA ALA A 102 -16.42 -13.09 -10.17
C ALA A 102 -17.00 -11.70 -10.52
N ASP A 103 -16.33 -10.60 -10.16
CA ASP A 103 -16.83 -9.25 -10.39
C ASP A 103 -16.65 -8.82 -11.86
N LYS A 104 -17.63 -9.18 -12.68
CA LYS A 104 -17.66 -8.84 -14.12
C LYS A 104 -17.74 -7.34 -14.40
N LYS A 105 -18.07 -6.50 -13.41
CA LYS A 105 -18.12 -5.04 -13.59
C LYS A 105 -16.75 -4.43 -13.88
N LEU A 106 -15.69 -5.13 -13.53
CA LEU A 106 -14.32 -4.71 -13.83
C LEU A 106 -13.95 -4.91 -15.31
N GLY A 107 -14.71 -5.71 -16.07
CA GLY A 107 -14.37 -6.03 -17.46
C GLY A 107 -13.18 -6.99 -17.57
N GLU A 108 -12.68 -7.18 -18.79
CA GLU A 108 -11.63 -8.19 -19.06
C GLU A 108 -10.25 -7.77 -18.56
N GLU A 109 -9.94 -6.48 -18.57
CA GLU A 109 -8.63 -5.94 -18.17
C GLU A 109 -8.65 -5.27 -16.82
N GLY A 110 -9.83 -5.11 -16.24
CA GLY A 110 -10.01 -4.42 -14.97
C GLY A 110 -9.59 -5.26 -13.77
N TYR A 111 -9.26 -4.55 -12.70
CA TYR A 111 -8.81 -5.14 -11.44
C TYR A 111 -9.11 -4.23 -10.26
N ALA A 112 -9.06 -4.80 -9.07
CA ALA A 112 -9.12 -4.08 -7.81
C ALA A 112 -7.91 -4.42 -6.95
N ILE A 113 -7.33 -3.39 -6.31
CA ILE A 113 -6.25 -3.56 -5.33
C ILE A 113 -6.69 -2.93 -4.01
N LYS A 114 -6.52 -3.66 -2.93
CA LYS A 114 -6.72 -3.19 -1.57
C LYS A 114 -5.43 -3.41 -0.79
N ILE A 115 -4.87 -2.33 -0.28
CA ILE A 115 -3.64 -2.34 0.52
C ILE A 115 -3.99 -1.98 1.96
N THR A 116 -3.61 -2.85 2.89
CA THR A 116 -3.80 -2.71 4.33
C THR A 116 -2.56 -3.24 5.05
N ASP A 117 -2.70 -4.19 5.97
CA ASP A 117 -1.62 -5.01 6.52
C ASP A 117 -1.06 -6.02 5.50
N ARG A 118 -1.72 -6.14 4.36
CA ARG A 118 -1.36 -6.95 3.19
C ARG A 118 -1.86 -6.30 1.91
N VAL A 119 -1.35 -6.76 0.79
CA VAL A 119 -1.82 -6.35 -0.53
C VAL A 119 -2.75 -7.42 -1.08
N ALA A 120 -4.02 -7.10 -1.26
CA ALA A 120 -5.00 -7.98 -1.89
C ALA A 120 -5.34 -7.49 -3.30
N ILE A 121 -5.08 -8.33 -4.28
CA ILE A 121 -5.30 -8.09 -5.71
C ILE A 121 -6.38 -9.03 -6.20
N SER A 122 -7.36 -8.50 -6.92
CA SER A 122 -8.42 -9.30 -7.54
C SER A 122 -8.77 -8.79 -8.94
N ALA A 123 -9.00 -9.70 -9.87
CA ALA A 123 -9.44 -9.41 -11.23
C ALA A 123 -10.35 -10.53 -11.74
N PRO A 124 -11.29 -10.25 -12.66
CA PRO A 124 -12.14 -11.29 -13.25
C PRO A 124 -11.37 -12.18 -14.22
N THR A 125 -10.26 -11.72 -14.76
CA THR A 125 -9.46 -12.43 -15.77
C THR A 125 -7.97 -12.46 -15.42
N PRO A 126 -7.20 -13.41 -15.97
CA PRO A 126 -5.75 -13.39 -15.89
C PRO A 126 -5.11 -12.11 -16.44
N THR A 127 -5.67 -11.54 -17.51
CA THR A 127 -5.19 -10.28 -18.11
C THR A 127 -5.29 -9.12 -17.13
N GLY A 128 -6.47 -8.92 -16.50
CA GLY A 128 -6.64 -7.91 -15.48
C GLY A 128 -5.71 -8.13 -14.27
N LEU A 129 -5.52 -9.39 -13.88
CA LEU A 129 -4.58 -9.74 -12.81
C LEU A 129 -3.13 -9.37 -13.18
N TYR A 130 -2.71 -9.62 -14.42
CA TYR A 130 -1.39 -9.20 -14.91
C TYR A 130 -1.23 -7.67 -14.84
N TRP A 131 -2.20 -6.90 -15.35
CA TRP A 131 -2.14 -5.43 -15.30
C TRP A 131 -2.09 -4.89 -13.87
N SER A 132 -2.78 -5.54 -12.94
CA SER A 132 -2.72 -5.16 -11.53
C SER A 132 -1.31 -5.27 -10.92
N THR A 133 -0.55 -6.30 -11.31
CA THR A 133 0.85 -6.44 -10.86
C THR A 133 1.74 -5.33 -11.41
N ARG A 134 1.51 -4.90 -12.67
CA ARG A 134 2.23 -3.76 -13.27
C ARG A 134 1.99 -2.46 -12.53
N THR A 135 0.73 -2.19 -12.18
CA THR A 135 0.37 -1.02 -11.39
C THR A 135 1.00 -1.07 -9.99
N LEU A 136 1.00 -2.24 -9.35
CA LEU A 136 1.61 -2.39 -8.03
C LEU A 136 3.12 -2.13 -8.05
N LEU A 137 3.83 -2.60 -9.08
CA LEU A 137 5.26 -2.30 -9.27
C LEU A 137 5.51 -0.79 -9.45
N GLN A 138 4.68 -0.08 -10.25
CA GLN A 138 4.78 1.36 -10.38
C GLN A 138 4.56 2.10 -9.05
N LEU A 139 3.59 1.67 -8.25
CA LEU A 139 3.34 2.22 -6.92
C LEU A 139 4.53 2.02 -5.98
N ALA A 140 5.10 0.83 -5.98
CA ALA A 140 6.25 0.50 -5.15
C ALA A 140 7.49 1.32 -5.55
N GLU A 141 7.75 1.47 -6.85
CA GLU A 141 8.87 2.25 -7.38
C GLU A 141 8.78 3.74 -7.01
N GLN A 142 7.60 4.35 -7.17
CA GLN A 142 7.40 5.77 -6.83
C GLN A 142 7.69 6.06 -5.36
N ASN A 143 7.31 5.15 -4.48
CA ASN A 143 7.52 5.33 -3.04
C ASN A 143 8.98 5.08 -2.60
N GLN A 144 9.72 4.23 -3.30
CA GLN A 144 11.18 4.10 -3.07
C GLN A 144 11.94 5.38 -3.42
N ASN A 145 11.53 6.05 -4.49
CA ASN A 145 12.17 7.30 -4.93
C ASN A 145 11.87 8.48 -4.01
N ALA A 146 10.74 8.43 -3.27
CA ALA A 146 10.35 9.46 -2.31
C ALA A 146 11.11 9.36 -0.96
N HIS A 147 11.68 8.20 -0.63
CA HIS A 147 12.44 7.97 0.60
C HIS A 147 13.92 7.78 0.27
N SER A 148 14.77 8.58 0.91
CA SER A 148 16.23 8.64 0.72
C SER A 148 16.90 7.26 0.56
N ARG A 149 17.82 7.15 -0.37
CA ARG A 149 18.63 5.98 -0.81
C ARG A 149 19.33 5.14 0.27
N LYS A 150 19.17 5.40 1.55
CA LYS A 150 19.91 4.70 2.62
C LYS A 150 19.21 3.46 3.20
N GLU A 151 17.89 3.33 3.04
CA GLU A 151 17.16 2.14 3.50
C GLU A 151 16.26 1.62 2.36
N ARG A 152 16.60 0.47 1.80
CA ARG A 152 15.83 -0.18 0.73
C ARG A 152 14.61 -0.89 1.30
N PHE A 153 13.62 -0.13 1.76
CA PHE A 153 12.32 -0.69 2.09
C PHE A 153 11.31 -0.31 1.01
N VAL A 154 10.60 -1.29 0.48
CA VAL A 154 9.46 -1.04 -0.41
C VAL A 154 8.33 -0.54 0.46
N ILE A 155 7.93 0.71 0.27
CA ILE A 155 6.82 1.34 0.98
C ILE A 155 5.70 1.54 -0.03
N ILE A 156 4.51 1.01 0.25
CA ILE A 156 3.34 1.18 -0.60
C ILE A 156 2.23 1.84 0.23
N PRO A 157 1.63 2.94 -0.23
CA PRO A 157 0.58 3.62 0.52
C PRO A 157 -0.63 2.70 0.73
N ILE A 158 -1.24 2.76 1.91
CA ILE A 158 -2.48 2.02 2.19
C ILE A 158 -3.62 2.61 1.36
N ILE A 159 -4.22 1.80 0.49
CA ILE A 159 -5.18 2.25 -0.50
C ILE A 159 -6.19 1.16 -0.87
N ARG A 160 -7.28 1.62 -1.50
CA ARG A 160 -8.18 0.77 -2.28
C ARG A 160 -8.47 1.45 -3.61
N PHE A 161 -8.30 0.73 -4.71
CA PHE A 161 -8.66 1.23 -6.03
C PHE A 161 -9.10 0.11 -6.98
N ALA A 162 -9.77 0.51 -8.04
CA ALA A 162 -10.12 -0.35 -9.16
C ALA A 162 -9.85 0.37 -10.49
N VAL A 163 -9.51 -0.42 -11.48
CA VAL A 163 -9.42 -0.02 -12.88
C VAL A 163 -10.35 -0.92 -13.67
N SER A 164 -11.17 -0.36 -14.51
CA SER A 164 -12.13 -1.08 -15.36
C SER A 164 -12.09 -0.53 -16.78
#